data_3d4e280af9501c20139e721156af868f
#
_entry.id   3d4e280af9501c20139e721156af868f
#
_cell.length_a   1.000
_cell.length_b   1.000
_cell.length_c   1.000
_cell.angle_alpha   90.00
_cell.angle_beta   90.00
_cell.angle_gamma   90.00
#
_symmetry.space_group_name_H-M   'P 1'
#
loop_
_entity.id
_entity.type
_entity.pdbx_description
1 polymer ?
#
loop_
_entity_poly.entity_id
_entity_poly.type
_entity_poly.pdbx_seq_one_letter_code
_entity_poly.pdbx_strand_id
1 'polypeptide(L)'
;MMPEINKLVEKVQQNCHVSDAFYAGNYTMCIFLLKMREFYRWEQRIPLTETLPREKVGDWLVAREQAWDEIEHEEFHPLPVEDQLIDPYEAEAINEILLPQGYVYSGGTGLYSKPHFFVGDLERQEKIGDVTVLVSGREHARDLVAPPSMYRDKTVFVRKESLRRFLWERIEDWRFAKGKAERPIGRALETYGKDRDLEVILDEMTDNETESLILHEMGESRAGNILGSDWEEMLATFPRTKLEFLARAARDLLADTLVTLPTLVEQDNTPALHVYFANFSGMRKHLAPGLDNAYQQWMASGNVTAFKEQIKRGQDHWQETSMKVLDAFINKGIAAKDQIEDSLEAAAI
;
A
#
# COMPACT_ATOMS: atom_id res chain seq x y z
N MET A 1 -9.10 4.54 -26.89
CA MET A 1 -9.78 3.51 -26.06
C MET A 1 -10.99 3.00 -26.81
N MET A 2 -11.24 1.69 -26.86
CA MET A 2 -12.41 1.15 -27.55
C MET A 2 -13.69 1.53 -26.79
N PRO A 3 -14.86 1.69 -27.46
CA PRO A 3 -16.10 2.10 -26.80
C PRO A 3 -16.53 1.22 -25.62
N GLU A 4 -16.21 -0.07 -25.67
CA GLU A 4 -16.55 -1.04 -24.62
C GLU A 4 -15.74 -0.82 -23.34
N ILE A 5 -14.43 -0.55 -23.44
CA ILE A 5 -13.60 -0.28 -22.25
C ILE A 5 -14.03 1.02 -21.56
N ASN A 6 -14.53 2.03 -22.31
CA ASN A 6 -15.02 3.25 -21.69
C ASN A 6 -16.24 3.00 -20.79
N LYS A 7 -17.17 2.15 -21.19
CA LYS A 7 -18.33 1.78 -20.35
C LYS A 7 -17.89 1.03 -19.08
N LEU A 8 -16.91 0.16 -19.19
CA LEU A 8 -16.34 -0.51 -18.03
C LEU A 8 -15.69 0.51 -17.07
N VAL A 9 -14.84 1.39 -17.60
CA VAL A 9 -14.16 2.44 -16.80
C VAL A 9 -15.18 3.31 -16.07
N GLU A 10 -16.26 3.75 -16.75
CA GLU A 10 -17.33 4.55 -16.15
C GLU A 10 -18.03 3.78 -15.00
N LYS A 11 -18.30 2.47 -15.17
CA LYS A 11 -18.93 1.66 -14.12
C LYS A 11 -17.99 1.38 -12.94
N VAL A 12 -16.72 1.11 -13.21
CA VAL A 12 -15.70 0.99 -12.14
C VAL A 12 -15.60 2.29 -11.36
N GLN A 13 -15.57 3.45 -12.04
CA GLN A 13 -15.51 4.75 -11.37
C GLN A 13 -16.78 5.05 -10.55
N GLN A 14 -17.97 4.62 -11.01
CA GLN A 14 -19.19 4.72 -10.23
C GLN A 14 -19.09 3.89 -8.95
N ASN A 15 -18.63 2.63 -9.02
CA ASN A 15 -18.40 1.80 -7.83
C ASN A 15 -17.37 2.41 -6.87
N CYS A 16 -16.31 3.03 -7.39
CA CYS A 16 -15.37 3.79 -6.58
C CYS A 16 -16.06 4.94 -5.83
N HIS A 17 -16.91 5.71 -6.51
CA HIS A 17 -17.66 6.80 -5.90
C HIS A 17 -18.66 6.34 -4.84
N VAL A 18 -19.39 5.26 -5.08
CA VAL A 18 -20.29 4.64 -4.08
C VAL A 18 -19.50 4.26 -2.83
N SER A 19 -18.36 3.56 -3.01
CA SER A 19 -17.48 3.22 -1.89
C SER A 19 -16.95 4.45 -1.15
N ASP A 20 -16.46 5.46 -1.89
CA ASP A 20 -15.90 6.66 -1.30
C ASP A 20 -16.94 7.48 -0.55
N ALA A 21 -18.16 7.63 -1.09
CA ALA A 21 -19.28 8.30 -0.47
C ALA A 21 -19.65 7.66 0.88
N PHE A 22 -19.87 6.34 0.90
CA PHE A 22 -20.24 5.60 2.11
C PHE A 22 -19.15 5.67 3.20
N TYR A 23 -17.87 5.69 2.82
CA TYR A 23 -16.74 5.66 3.76
C TYR A 23 -16.11 7.04 4.01
N ALA A 24 -16.63 8.13 3.42
CA ALA A 24 -16.10 9.49 3.59
C ALA A 24 -16.00 9.93 5.05
N GLY A 25 -17.01 9.59 5.87
CA GLY A 25 -17.07 9.90 7.30
C GLY A 25 -16.00 9.23 8.17
N ASN A 26 -15.24 8.26 7.64
CA ASN A 26 -14.15 7.60 8.36
C ASN A 26 -12.85 8.43 8.39
N TYR A 27 -12.77 9.49 7.60
CA TYR A 27 -11.60 10.38 7.57
C TYR A 27 -11.78 11.56 8.53
N THR A 28 -10.67 12.00 9.14
CA THR A 28 -10.66 13.35 9.72
C THR A 28 -10.75 14.39 8.60
N MET A 29 -11.35 15.54 8.89
CA MET A 29 -11.53 16.62 7.91
C MET A 29 -10.23 16.96 7.16
N CYS A 30 -9.10 17.06 7.87
CA CYS A 30 -7.81 17.40 7.25
C CYS A 30 -7.35 16.32 6.26
N ILE A 31 -7.48 15.04 6.63
CA ILE A 31 -7.09 13.93 5.76
C ILE A 31 -8.03 13.85 4.56
N PHE A 32 -9.34 14.02 4.77
CA PHE A 32 -10.33 14.05 3.70
C PHE A 32 -10.00 15.11 2.66
N LEU A 33 -9.79 16.36 3.08
CA LEU A 33 -9.47 17.46 2.17
C LEU A 33 -8.16 17.24 1.40
N LEU A 34 -7.13 16.66 2.04
CA LEU A 34 -5.89 16.31 1.34
C LEU A 34 -6.12 15.25 0.25
N LYS A 35 -6.89 14.20 0.58
CA LYS A 35 -7.23 13.15 -0.39
C LYS A 35 -8.08 13.68 -1.55
N MET A 36 -9.09 14.51 -1.27
CA MET A 36 -9.94 15.12 -2.29
C MET A 36 -9.14 16.05 -3.20
N ARG A 37 -8.19 16.81 -2.66
CA ARG A 37 -7.27 17.63 -3.44
C ARG A 37 -6.45 16.80 -4.43
N GLU A 38 -5.89 15.68 -4.00
CA GLU A 38 -5.10 14.80 -4.86
C GLU A 38 -5.98 13.98 -5.82
N PHE A 39 -7.23 13.70 -5.45
CA PHE A 39 -8.20 13.09 -6.34
C PHE A 39 -8.62 14.07 -7.46
N TYR A 40 -8.86 15.35 -7.15
CA TYR A 40 -9.07 16.42 -8.15
C TYR A 40 -7.88 16.50 -9.12
N ARG A 41 -6.65 16.52 -8.58
CA ARG A 41 -5.42 16.53 -9.39
C ARG A 41 -5.40 15.38 -10.39
N TRP A 42 -5.68 14.17 -9.91
CA TRP A 42 -5.71 12.98 -10.76
C TRP A 42 -6.81 13.06 -11.82
N GLU A 43 -8.01 13.41 -11.44
CA GLU A 43 -9.16 13.51 -12.36
C GLU A 43 -8.91 14.56 -13.45
N GLN A 44 -8.32 15.70 -13.10
CA GLN A 44 -7.98 16.78 -14.04
C GLN A 44 -6.65 16.59 -14.76
N ARG A 45 -5.94 15.48 -14.47
CA ARG A 45 -4.63 15.17 -15.07
C ARG A 45 -3.60 16.28 -14.90
N ILE A 46 -3.59 16.95 -13.74
CA ILE A 46 -2.64 18.00 -13.40
C ILE A 46 -1.35 17.35 -12.85
N PRO A 47 -0.15 17.71 -13.37
CA PRO A 47 1.12 17.21 -12.85
C PRO A 47 1.27 17.40 -11.33
N LEU A 48 1.98 16.49 -10.66
CA LEU A 48 2.14 16.51 -9.21
C LEU A 48 2.82 17.79 -8.72
N THR A 49 3.77 18.30 -9.49
CA THR A 49 4.55 19.51 -9.16
C THR A 49 3.81 20.82 -9.41
N GLU A 50 2.69 20.81 -10.14
CA GLU A 50 1.91 21.99 -10.40
C GLU A 50 1.02 22.41 -9.23
N THR A 51 0.92 23.73 -8.99
CA THR A 51 0.05 24.29 -7.97
C THR A 51 -1.41 24.19 -8.41
N LEU A 52 -2.27 23.67 -7.54
CA LEU A 52 -3.70 23.56 -7.81
C LEU A 52 -4.41 24.91 -7.65
N PRO A 53 -5.35 25.26 -8.55
CA PRO A 53 -6.17 26.48 -8.46
C PRO A 53 -7.23 26.35 -7.36
N ARG A 54 -7.05 27.08 -6.25
CA ARG A 54 -7.86 26.93 -5.02
C ARG A 54 -9.37 27.04 -5.25
N GLU A 55 -9.81 28.02 -6.04
CA GLU A 55 -11.23 28.23 -6.33
C GLU A 55 -11.83 27.04 -7.06
N LYS A 56 -11.16 26.56 -8.12
CA LYS A 56 -11.63 25.41 -8.90
C LYS A 56 -11.68 24.12 -8.05
N VAL A 57 -10.69 23.92 -7.18
CA VAL A 57 -10.71 22.78 -6.24
C VAL A 57 -11.89 22.90 -5.29
N GLY A 58 -12.17 24.09 -4.76
CA GLY A 58 -13.31 24.34 -3.87
C GLY A 58 -14.65 24.05 -4.53
N ASP A 59 -14.87 24.61 -5.72
CA ASP A 59 -16.12 24.42 -6.49
C ASP A 59 -16.32 22.93 -6.84
N TRP A 60 -15.24 22.26 -7.28
CA TRP A 60 -15.27 20.85 -7.60
C TRP A 60 -15.57 19.99 -6.35
N LEU A 61 -14.98 20.33 -5.20
CA LEU A 61 -15.21 19.62 -3.94
C LEU A 61 -16.69 19.67 -3.55
N VAL A 62 -17.29 20.87 -3.54
CA VAL A 62 -18.71 21.04 -3.21
C VAL A 62 -19.59 20.23 -4.17
N ALA A 63 -19.33 20.28 -5.47
CA ALA A 63 -20.08 19.50 -6.44
C ALA A 63 -19.91 17.99 -6.25
N ARG A 64 -18.69 17.54 -5.86
CA ARG A 64 -18.40 16.12 -5.61
C ARG A 64 -19.11 15.62 -4.35
N GLU A 65 -19.10 16.38 -3.26
CA GLU A 65 -19.80 16.02 -2.04
C GLU A 65 -21.32 15.93 -2.28
N GLN A 66 -21.92 16.89 -2.99
CA GLN A 66 -23.33 16.81 -3.36
C GLN A 66 -23.67 15.58 -4.21
N ALA A 67 -22.83 15.24 -5.18
CA ALA A 67 -23.02 14.03 -5.98
C ALA A 67 -22.87 12.75 -5.16
N TRP A 68 -21.99 12.75 -4.15
CA TRP A 68 -21.82 11.60 -3.26
C TRP A 68 -22.97 11.42 -2.28
N ASP A 69 -23.58 12.51 -1.77
CA ASP A 69 -24.79 12.47 -0.92
C ASP A 69 -25.96 11.75 -1.63
N GLU A 70 -26.02 11.84 -2.96
CA GLU A 70 -27.06 11.17 -3.75
C GLU A 70 -26.86 9.66 -3.90
N ILE A 71 -25.61 9.16 -3.83
CA ILE A 71 -25.26 7.79 -4.14
C ILE A 71 -24.72 6.99 -2.94
N GLU A 72 -24.58 7.58 -1.76
CA GLU A 72 -23.92 6.91 -0.60
C GLU A 72 -24.61 5.60 -0.15
N HIS A 73 -25.87 5.38 -0.57
CA HIS A 73 -26.68 4.19 -0.23
C HIS A 73 -26.92 3.28 -1.43
N GLU A 74 -26.29 3.55 -2.57
CA GLU A 74 -26.41 2.69 -3.74
C GLU A 74 -25.63 1.37 -3.54
N GLU A 75 -26.12 0.32 -4.19
CA GLU A 75 -25.40 -0.94 -4.31
C GLU A 75 -24.31 -0.86 -5.39
N PHE A 76 -23.27 -1.69 -5.28
CA PHE A 76 -22.26 -1.78 -6.33
C PHE A 76 -22.83 -2.36 -7.61
N HIS A 77 -22.51 -1.73 -8.70
CA HIS A 77 -22.98 -2.13 -10.02
C HIS A 77 -22.14 -3.27 -10.58
N PRO A 78 -22.77 -4.28 -11.21
CA PRO A 78 -22.03 -5.24 -12.01
C PRO A 78 -21.35 -4.56 -13.18
N LEU A 79 -20.20 -5.10 -13.58
CA LEU A 79 -19.32 -4.49 -14.57
C LEU A 79 -19.62 -5.08 -15.97
N PRO A 80 -19.82 -4.22 -16.99
CA PRO A 80 -19.99 -4.67 -18.36
C PRO A 80 -18.63 -5.04 -18.96
N VAL A 81 -18.37 -6.33 -19.08
CA VAL A 81 -17.14 -6.88 -19.68
C VAL A 81 -17.56 -7.70 -20.90
N GLU A 82 -17.25 -7.21 -22.09
CA GLU A 82 -17.80 -7.73 -23.35
C GLU A 82 -19.34 -7.81 -23.30
N ASP A 83 -19.92 -8.96 -23.62
CA ASP A 83 -21.38 -9.19 -23.60
C ASP A 83 -21.92 -9.68 -22.24
N GLN A 84 -21.11 -9.59 -21.16
CA GLN A 84 -21.44 -10.11 -19.83
C GLN A 84 -21.51 -8.99 -18.80
N LEU A 85 -22.31 -9.24 -17.75
CA LEU A 85 -22.30 -8.44 -16.52
C LEU A 85 -21.66 -9.28 -15.42
N ILE A 86 -20.49 -8.87 -14.92
CA ILE A 86 -19.71 -9.62 -13.93
C ILE A 86 -19.72 -8.85 -12.61
N ASP A 87 -19.82 -9.57 -11.50
CA ASP A 87 -19.74 -8.98 -10.16
C ASP A 87 -18.40 -8.26 -9.97
N PRO A 88 -18.36 -7.04 -9.44
CA PRO A 88 -17.12 -6.26 -9.28
C PRO A 88 -16.10 -6.93 -8.34
N TYR A 89 -16.48 -7.91 -7.55
CA TYR A 89 -15.56 -8.67 -6.71
C TYR A 89 -14.94 -9.89 -7.39
N GLU A 90 -15.42 -10.27 -8.56
CA GLU A 90 -14.87 -11.37 -9.37
C GLU A 90 -13.70 -10.89 -10.25
N ALA A 91 -12.67 -10.34 -9.59
CA ALA A 91 -11.53 -9.73 -10.28
C ALA A 91 -10.77 -10.71 -11.21
N GLU A 92 -10.73 -12.01 -10.87
CA GLU A 92 -10.07 -13.03 -11.70
C GLU A 92 -10.81 -13.20 -13.04
N ALA A 93 -12.14 -13.39 -13.01
CA ALA A 93 -12.95 -13.52 -14.22
C ALA A 93 -12.89 -12.27 -15.12
N ILE A 94 -12.85 -11.07 -14.49
CA ILE A 94 -12.70 -9.81 -15.23
C ILE A 94 -11.31 -9.74 -15.88
N ASN A 95 -10.25 -10.11 -15.16
CA ASN A 95 -8.88 -10.07 -15.66
C ASN A 95 -8.59 -11.12 -16.75
N GLU A 96 -9.26 -12.28 -16.75
CA GLU A 96 -9.15 -13.24 -17.87
C GLU A 96 -9.47 -12.57 -19.21
N ILE A 97 -10.39 -11.61 -19.22
CA ILE A 97 -10.80 -10.88 -20.41
C ILE A 97 -9.93 -9.62 -20.64
N LEU A 98 -9.59 -8.90 -19.57
CA LEU A 98 -8.91 -7.61 -19.70
C LEU A 98 -7.40 -7.69 -19.90
N LEU A 99 -6.71 -8.67 -19.28
CA LEU A 99 -5.25 -8.78 -19.40
C LEU A 99 -4.78 -8.99 -20.85
N PRO A 100 -5.43 -9.84 -21.67
CA PRO A 100 -5.07 -9.95 -23.09
C PRO A 100 -5.28 -8.66 -23.89
N GLN A 101 -6.14 -7.75 -23.41
CA GLN A 101 -6.42 -6.46 -24.02
C GLN A 101 -5.48 -5.33 -23.52
N GLY A 102 -4.54 -5.65 -22.60
CA GLY A 102 -3.59 -4.68 -22.06
C GLY A 102 -4.16 -3.84 -20.91
N TYR A 103 -5.21 -4.32 -20.22
CA TYR A 103 -5.76 -3.67 -19.03
C TYR A 103 -5.68 -4.60 -17.83
N VAL A 104 -5.66 -4.01 -16.63
CA VAL A 104 -5.71 -4.71 -15.36
C VAL A 104 -6.79 -4.11 -14.48
N TYR A 105 -7.55 -5.00 -13.83
CA TYR A 105 -8.62 -4.66 -12.89
C TYR A 105 -8.33 -5.27 -11.51
N SER A 106 -8.69 -4.58 -10.45
CA SER A 106 -8.85 -5.18 -9.13
C SER A 106 -10.08 -4.65 -8.43
N GLY A 107 -10.81 -5.55 -7.79
CA GLY A 107 -11.92 -5.25 -6.91
C GLY A 107 -11.83 -6.11 -5.66
N GLY A 108 -11.97 -5.52 -4.49
CA GLY A 108 -11.86 -6.23 -3.23
C GLY A 108 -12.10 -5.33 -2.02
N THR A 109 -11.86 -5.87 -0.84
CA THR A 109 -12.01 -5.15 0.42
C THR A 109 -10.64 -4.91 1.05
N GLY A 110 -10.39 -3.70 1.53
CA GLY A 110 -9.18 -3.31 2.23
C GLY A 110 -9.41 -3.07 3.72
N LEU A 111 -8.64 -2.16 4.29
CA LEU A 111 -8.74 -1.78 5.70
C LEU A 111 -10.16 -1.32 6.04
N TYR A 112 -10.67 -1.74 7.22
CA TYR A 112 -12.03 -1.49 7.70
C TYR A 112 -13.13 -2.05 6.78
N SER A 113 -12.82 -3.09 6.02
CA SER A 113 -13.72 -3.69 5.02
C SER A 113 -14.21 -2.71 3.96
N LYS A 114 -13.45 -1.62 3.72
CA LYS A 114 -13.77 -0.68 2.65
C LYS A 114 -13.54 -1.35 1.28
N PRO A 115 -14.54 -1.35 0.39
CA PRO A 115 -14.35 -1.80 -0.97
C PRO A 115 -13.41 -0.88 -1.75
N HIS A 116 -12.52 -1.48 -2.52
CA HIS A 116 -11.58 -0.80 -3.41
C HIS A 116 -11.70 -1.35 -4.82
N PHE A 117 -11.80 -0.46 -5.78
CA PHE A 117 -11.84 -0.82 -7.19
C PHE A 117 -10.85 0.05 -7.97
N PHE A 118 -10.23 -0.53 -8.98
CA PHE A 118 -9.51 0.23 -9.99
C PHE A 118 -9.45 -0.50 -11.31
N VAL A 119 -9.24 0.24 -12.39
CA VAL A 119 -8.85 -0.29 -13.69
C VAL A 119 -7.77 0.63 -14.28
N GLY A 120 -6.74 0.03 -14.87
CA GLY A 120 -5.63 0.77 -15.46
C GLY A 120 -4.99 0.02 -16.62
N ASP A 121 -4.01 0.67 -17.26
CA ASP A 121 -3.19 0.03 -18.28
C ASP A 121 -2.29 -1.03 -17.64
N LEU A 122 -2.21 -2.22 -18.24
CA LEU A 122 -1.26 -3.25 -17.85
C LEU A 122 0.12 -2.92 -18.45
N GLU A 123 1.12 -2.64 -17.61
CA GLU A 123 2.50 -2.43 -18.06
C GLU A 123 3.33 -3.72 -18.01
N ARG A 124 3.12 -4.54 -16.97
CA ARG A 124 3.88 -5.78 -16.79
C ARG A 124 3.01 -6.86 -16.17
N GLN A 125 3.18 -8.07 -16.68
CA GLN A 125 2.64 -9.29 -16.09
C GLN A 125 3.78 -10.32 -16.02
N GLU A 126 4.00 -10.87 -14.84
CA GLU A 126 4.99 -11.92 -14.64
C GLU A 126 4.54 -12.92 -13.57
N LYS A 127 5.22 -14.05 -13.51
CA LYS A 127 4.96 -15.07 -12.49
C LYS A 127 6.23 -15.34 -11.69
N ILE A 128 6.16 -15.16 -10.38
CA ILE A 128 7.27 -15.41 -9.44
C ILE A 128 6.84 -16.57 -8.52
N GLY A 129 7.37 -17.76 -8.79
CA GLY A 129 6.89 -18.98 -8.11
C GLY A 129 5.43 -19.27 -8.45
N ASP A 130 4.56 -19.29 -7.45
CA ASP A 130 3.10 -19.47 -7.60
C ASP A 130 2.32 -18.15 -7.57
N VAL A 131 3.00 -17.02 -7.43
CA VAL A 131 2.40 -15.68 -7.37
C VAL A 131 2.45 -15.01 -8.75
N THR A 132 1.31 -14.45 -9.17
CA THR A 132 1.21 -13.59 -10.35
C THR A 132 1.45 -12.14 -9.93
N VAL A 133 2.30 -11.41 -10.65
CA VAL A 133 2.53 -9.98 -10.45
C VAL A 133 1.95 -9.21 -11.62
N LEU A 134 1.09 -8.25 -11.33
CA LEU A 134 0.46 -7.34 -12.29
C LEU A 134 0.83 -5.91 -11.93
N VAL A 135 1.58 -5.26 -12.81
CA VAL A 135 1.98 -3.86 -12.65
C VAL A 135 1.10 -3.00 -13.54
N SER A 136 0.35 -2.08 -12.92
CA SER A 136 -0.49 -1.11 -13.61
C SER A 136 0.27 0.19 -13.80
N GLY A 137 0.20 0.74 -15.00
CA GLY A 137 0.64 2.09 -15.31
C GLY A 137 -0.43 3.13 -14.98
N ARG A 138 -0.95 3.79 -16.03
CA ARG A 138 -2.00 4.80 -15.90
C ARG A 138 -3.30 4.19 -15.40
N GLU A 139 -3.89 4.82 -14.39
CA GLU A 139 -5.20 4.47 -13.86
C GLU A 139 -6.32 5.21 -14.62
N HIS A 140 -7.36 4.48 -15.04
CA HIS A 140 -8.53 5.01 -15.74
C HIS A 140 -9.70 5.22 -14.80
N ALA A 141 -9.81 4.37 -13.75
CA ALA A 141 -10.74 4.55 -12.64
C ALA A 141 -10.08 4.11 -11.34
N ARG A 142 -10.36 4.83 -10.25
CA ARG A 142 -9.84 4.53 -8.92
C ARG A 142 -10.68 5.13 -7.82
N ASP A 143 -10.54 4.60 -6.61
CA ASP A 143 -11.07 5.19 -5.39
C ASP A 143 -10.13 6.27 -4.78
N LEU A 144 -10.63 6.94 -3.75
CA LEU A 144 -9.92 8.01 -3.04
C LEU A 144 -8.65 7.52 -2.30
N VAL A 145 -8.64 6.26 -1.81
CA VAL A 145 -7.49 5.68 -1.10
C VAL A 145 -6.38 5.34 -2.06
N ALA A 146 -6.71 4.62 -3.13
CA ALA A 146 -5.79 4.19 -4.18
C ALA A 146 -4.47 3.65 -3.61
N PRO A 147 -4.48 2.49 -2.90
CA PRO A 147 -3.27 1.92 -2.34
C PRO A 147 -2.26 1.58 -3.45
N PRO A 148 -0.95 1.86 -3.23
CA PRO A 148 0.08 1.60 -4.25
C PRO A 148 0.27 0.13 -4.61
N SER A 149 0.02 -0.76 -3.65
CA SER A 149 0.09 -2.21 -3.87
C SER A 149 -0.96 -2.95 -3.06
N MET A 150 -1.23 -4.19 -3.43
CA MET A 150 -2.05 -5.13 -2.68
C MET A 150 -1.73 -6.57 -3.09
N TYR A 151 -1.81 -7.49 -2.14
CA TYR A 151 -1.75 -8.92 -2.37
C TYR A 151 -3.14 -9.54 -2.17
N ARG A 152 -3.61 -10.30 -3.16
CA ARG A 152 -4.89 -10.99 -3.09
C ARG A 152 -4.87 -12.23 -3.97
N ASP A 153 -5.35 -13.35 -3.47
CA ASP A 153 -5.57 -14.59 -4.23
C ASP A 153 -4.34 -14.98 -5.09
N LYS A 154 -3.13 -14.95 -4.47
CA LYS A 154 -1.84 -15.19 -5.14
C LYS A 154 -1.52 -14.21 -6.28
N THR A 155 -2.13 -13.06 -6.28
CA THR A 155 -1.84 -11.98 -7.21
C THR A 155 -1.37 -10.74 -6.46
N VAL A 156 -0.21 -10.23 -6.83
CA VAL A 156 0.32 -8.94 -6.43
C VAL A 156 -0.11 -7.91 -7.48
N PHE A 157 -0.79 -6.87 -7.04
CA PHE A 157 -1.10 -5.71 -7.87
C PHE A 157 -0.21 -4.56 -7.43
N VAL A 158 0.54 -3.97 -8.35
CA VAL A 158 1.29 -2.72 -8.11
C VAL A 158 0.74 -1.64 -9.03
N ARG A 159 0.42 -0.49 -8.47
CA ARG A 159 -0.22 0.65 -9.14
C ARG A 159 0.77 1.81 -9.21
N LYS A 160 1.51 1.93 -10.31
CA LYS A 160 2.60 2.91 -10.48
C LYS A 160 2.12 4.36 -10.34
N GLU A 161 0.96 4.72 -10.91
CA GLU A 161 0.41 6.08 -10.78
C GLU A 161 0.07 6.41 -9.32
N SER A 162 -0.51 5.47 -8.57
CA SER A 162 -0.78 5.61 -7.14
C SER A 162 0.51 5.62 -6.31
N LEU A 163 1.51 4.81 -6.66
CA LEU A 163 2.82 4.82 -6.02
C LEU A 163 3.55 6.15 -6.22
N ARG A 164 3.52 6.68 -7.45
CA ARG A 164 4.12 7.97 -7.79
C ARG A 164 3.50 9.11 -6.95
N ARG A 165 2.18 9.12 -6.80
CA ARG A 165 1.48 10.05 -5.92
C ARG A 165 1.90 9.88 -4.45
N PHE A 166 1.99 8.65 -3.96
CA PHE A 166 2.42 8.37 -2.59
C PHE A 166 3.84 8.87 -2.32
N LEU A 167 4.79 8.66 -3.24
CA LEU A 167 6.15 9.18 -3.14
C LEU A 167 6.18 10.71 -3.13
N TRP A 168 5.39 11.34 -3.99
CA TRP A 168 5.19 12.78 -3.99
C TRP A 168 4.69 13.31 -2.64
N GLU A 169 3.66 12.69 -2.07
CA GLU A 169 3.12 13.05 -0.75
C GLU A 169 4.22 12.98 0.33
N ARG A 170 5.08 11.94 0.30
CA ARG A 170 6.21 11.82 1.23
C ARG A 170 7.25 12.92 1.06
N ILE A 171 7.53 13.32 -0.17
CA ILE A 171 8.44 14.43 -0.47
C ILE A 171 7.85 15.77 0.02
N GLU A 172 6.56 16.01 -0.20
CA GLU A 172 5.89 17.21 0.29
C GLU A 172 5.89 17.28 1.83
N ASP A 173 5.58 16.18 2.51
CA ASP A 173 5.66 16.09 3.97
C ASP A 173 7.08 16.41 4.48
N TRP A 174 8.10 15.89 3.80
CA TRP A 174 9.49 16.17 4.13
C TRP A 174 9.85 17.65 3.91
N ARG A 175 9.42 18.25 2.79
CA ARG A 175 9.61 19.68 2.51
C ARG A 175 8.93 20.55 3.54
N PHE A 176 7.69 20.25 3.88
CA PHE A 176 6.93 20.97 4.91
C PHE A 176 7.61 20.90 6.28
N ALA A 177 8.21 19.75 6.61
CA ALA A 177 8.98 19.54 7.85
C ALA A 177 10.41 20.10 7.78
N LYS A 178 10.70 21.13 6.96
CA LYS A 178 11.97 21.84 6.76
C LYS A 178 13.04 21.05 6.00
N GLY A 179 12.69 19.98 5.31
CA GLY A 179 13.52 19.31 4.30
C GLY A 179 14.95 18.95 4.73
N LYS A 180 15.14 18.34 5.91
CA LYS A 180 16.48 17.96 6.39
C LYS A 180 17.05 16.80 5.58
N ALA A 181 18.24 16.98 5.01
CA ALA A 181 18.92 15.97 4.18
C ALA A 181 19.23 14.67 4.93
N GLU A 182 19.46 14.72 6.25
CA GLU A 182 19.73 13.55 7.09
C GLU A 182 18.51 12.65 7.33
N ARG A 183 17.29 13.11 7.03
CA ARG A 183 16.09 12.27 7.09
C ARG A 183 16.08 11.27 5.94
N PRO A 184 15.50 10.09 6.13
CA PRO A 184 15.55 9.04 5.11
C PRO A 184 15.07 9.49 3.72
N ILE A 185 13.95 10.23 3.61
CA ILE A 185 13.48 10.74 2.31
C ILE A 185 14.46 11.77 1.70
N GLY A 186 15.12 12.59 2.53
CA GLY A 186 16.17 13.51 2.07
C GLY A 186 17.37 12.75 1.49
N ARG A 187 17.80 11.67 2.14
CA ARG A 187 18.86 10.78 1.65
C ARG A 187 18.48 10.11 0.33
N ALA A 188 17.23 9.62 0.21
CA ALA A 188 16.73 9.08 -1.04
C ALA A 188 16.84 10.11 -2.17
N LEU A 189 16.37 11.33 -1.96
CA LEU A 189 16.46 12.41 -2.97
C LEU A 189 17.90 12.77 -3.34
N GLU A 190 18.84 12.76 -2.39
CA GLU A 190 20.28 12.96 -2.69
C GLU A 190 20.82 11.89 -3.65
N THR A 191 20.41 10.63 -3.50
CA THR A 191 20.87 9.53 -4.39
C THR A 191 20.33 9.66 -5.80
N TYR A 192 19.15 10.23 -6.00
CA TYR A 192 18.58 10.52 -7.33
C TYR A 192 19.05 11.85 -7.92
N GLY A 193 19.79 12.66 -7.14
CA GLY A 193 20.27 13.97 -7.58
C GLY A 193 19.21 15.05 -7.38
N LYS A 194 19.07 15.53 -6.15
CA LYS A 194 18.03 16.46 -5.68
C LYS A 194 17.84 17.74 -6.49
N ASP A 195 18.86 18.15 -7.25
CA ASP A 195 18.84 19.38 -8.08
C ASP A 195 18.31 19.12 -9.52
N ARG A 196 17.95 17.89 -9.82
CA ARG A 196 17.32 17.49 -11.09
C ARG A 196 15.83 17.84 -11.10
N ASP A 197 15.20 17.74 -12.27
CA ASP A 197 13.74 17.87 -12.40
C ASP A 197 13.04 16.83 -11.53
N LEU A 198 12.12 17.30 -10.69
CA LEU A 198 11.44 16.46 -9.71
C LEU A 198 10.50 15.43 -10.35
N GLU A 199 9.89 15.74 -11.51
CA GLU A 199 9.05 14.77 -12.22
C GLU A 199 9.92 13.58 -12.70
N VAL A 200 11.15 13.87 -13.20
CA VAL A 200 12.10 12.82 -13.59
C VAL A 200 12.57 11.99 -12.38
N ILE A 201 12.86 12.64 -11.26
CA ILE A 201 13.22 11.94 -10.02
C ILE A 201 12.06 11.03 -9.56
N LEU A 202 10.83 11.54 -9.60
CA LEU A 202 9.64 10.76 -9.23
C LEU A 202 9.43 9.55 -10.14
N ASP A 203 9.71 9.67 -11.44
CA ASP A 203 9.62 8.54 -12.36
C ASP A 203 10.64 7.45 -11.99
N GLU A 204 11.92 7.82 -11.81
CA GLU A 204 12.99 6.90 -11.40
C GLU A 204 12.73 6.27 -10.03
N MET A 205 12.26 7.06 -9.06
CA MET A 205 11.84 6.55 -7.74
C MET A 205 10.68 5.55 -7.88
N THR A 206 9.69 5.86 -8.71
CA THR A 206 8.51 5.00 -8.90
C THR A 206 8.91 3.66 -9.50
N ASP A 207 9.80 3.66 -10.48
CA ASP A 207 10.30 2.42 -11.09
C ASP A 207 11.06 1.56 -10.07
N ASN A 208 11.94 2.17 -9.28
CA ASN A 208 12.69 1.47 -8.23
C ASN A 208 11.79 0.94 -7.10
N GLU A 209 10.86 1.76 -6.63
CA GLU A 209 9.94 1.37 -5.56
C GLU A 209 8.87 0.37 -6.01
N THR A 210 8.59 0.26 -7.30
CA THR A 210 7.76 -0.82 -7.86
C THR A 210 8.36 -2.18 -7.51
N GLU A 211 9.67 -2.36 -7.67
CA GLU A 211 10.36 -3.59 -7.29
C GLU A 211 10.35 -3.82 -5.77
N SER A 212 10.55 -2.75 -4.98
CA SER A 212 10.48 -2.81 -3.51
C SER A 212 9.10 -3.26 -3.03
N LEU A 213 8.01 -2.76 -3.63
CA LEU A 213 6.65 -3.18 -3.30
C LEU A 213 6.40 -4.64 -3.68
N ILE A 214 6.88 -5.09 -4.84
CA ILE A 214 6.78 -6.52 -5.21
C ILE A 214 7.48 -7.38 -4.17
N LEU A 215 8.68 -7.00 -3.72
CA LEU A 215 9.40 -7.71 -2.67
C LEU A 215 8.61 -7.73 -1.35
N HIS A 216 7.97 -6.64 -0.98
CA HIS A 216 7.13 -6.56 0.23
C HIS A 216 5.92 -7.51 0.14
N GLU A 217 5.16 -7.46 -0.94
CA GLU A 217 4.00 -8.33 -1.14
C GLU A 217 4.41 -9.83 -1.24
N MET A 218 5.55 -10.13 -1.84
CA MET A 218 6.14 -11.47 -1.82
C MET A 218 6.54 -11.90 -0.40
N GLY A 219 7.02 -10.96 0.41
CA GLY A 219 7.29 -11.14 1.84
C GLY A 219 6.02 -11.45 2.61
N GLU A 220 4.94 -10.72 2.37
CA GLU A 220 3.63 -10.98 2.97
C GLU A 220 3.09 -12.37 2.59
N SER A 221 3.18 -12.74 1.32
CA SER A 221 2.82 -14.08 0.84
C SER A 221 3.62 -15.17 1.58
N ARG A 222 4.93 -14.97 1.74
CA ARG A 222 5.80 -15.93 2.46
C ARG A 222 5.48 -15.99 3.95
N ALA A 223 5.26 -14.85 4.61
CA ALA A 223 4.83 -14.79 5.99
C ALA A 223 3.46 -15.46 6.18
N GLY A 224 2.50 -15.21 5.28
CA GLY A 224 1.19 -15.86 5.27
C GLY A 224 1.28 -17.38 5.16
N ASN A 225 2.18 -17.91 4.30
CA ASN A 225 2.42 -19.35 4.19
C ASN A 225 3.01 -19.96 5.47
N ILE A 226 3.82 -19.20 6.23
CA ILE A 226 4.37 -19.65 7.53
C ILE A 226 3.29 -19.65 8.61
N LEU A 227 2.47 -18.60 8.66
CA LEU A 227 1.48 -18.37 9.72
C LEU A 227 0.16 -19.14 9.50
N GLY A 228 -0.22 -19.38 8.25
CA GLY A 228 -1.43 -20.13 7.88
C GLY A 228 -2.73 -19.37 8.09
N SER A 229 -3.85 -20.06 7.86
CA SER A 229 -5.21 -19.50 7.95
C SER A 229 -5.63 -19.05 9.35
N ASP A 230 -5.07 -19.68 10.38
CA ASP A 230 -5.40 -19.38 11.78
C ASP A 230 -4.96 -17.96 12.17
N TRP A 231 -3.93 -17.40 11.49
CA TRP A 231 -3.53 -16.00 11.65
C TRP A 231 -4.60 -15.04 11.14
N GLU A 232 -5.16 -15.31 9.98
CA GLU A 232 -6.24 -14.50 9.41
C GLU A 232 -7.52 -14.62 10.26
N GLU A 233 -7.83 -15.80 10.77
CA GLU A 233 -8.93 -16.02 11.71
C GLU A 233 -8.72 -15.22 13.00
N MET A 234 -7.51 -15.19 13.55
CA MET A 234 -7.16 -14.39 14.72
C MET A 234 -7.39 -12.89 14.44
N LEU A 235 -6.90 -12.36 13.31
CA LEU A 235 -7.12 -10.97 12.94
C LEU A 235 -8.61 -10.63 12.78
N ALA A 236 -9.38 -11.53 12.14
CA ALA A 236 -10.82 -11.38 11.95
C ALA A 236 -11.60 -11.44 13.28
N THR A 237 -11.07 -12.15 14.28
CA THR A 237 -11.67 -12.28 15.63
C THR A 237 -11.55 -10.99 16.45
N PHE A 238 -10.49 -10.18 16.21
CA PHE A 238 -10.20 -8.97 17.00
C PHE A 238 -10.20 -7.68 16.16
N PRO A 239 -11.23 -7.40 15.36
CA PRO A 239 -11.23 -6.26 14.45
C PRO A 239 -11.21 -4.92 15.22
N ARG A 240 -10.47 -3.95 14.70
CA ARG A 240 -10.36 -2.59 15.24
C ARG A 240 -9.83 -2.52 16.69
N THR A 241 -9.05 -3.51 17.10
CA THR A 241 -8.40 -3.54 18.43
C THR A 241 -6.92 -3.23 18.34
N LYS A 242 -6.30 -2.89 19.46
CA LYS A 242 -4.84 -2.73 19.57
C LYS A 242 -4.12 -4.01 19.16
N LEU A 243 -4.66 -5.18 19.55
CA LEU A 243 -4.12 -6.48 19.15
C LEU A 243 -4.02 -6.62 17.62
N GLU A 244 -5.08 -6.27 16.87
CA GLU A 244 -5.04 -6.34 15.41
C GLU A 244 -3.90 -5.50 14.84
N PHE A 245 -3.70 -4.27 15.33
CA PHE A 245 -2.63 -3.40 14.86
C PHE A 245 -1.23 -3.94 15.20
N LEU A 246 -1.05 -4.51 16.39
CA LEU A 246 0.20 -5.14 16.80
C LEU A 246 0.50 -6.40 15.96
N ALA A 247 -0.50 -7.26 15.78
CA ALA A 247 -0.35 -8.48 15.00
C ALA A 247 -0.06 -8.20 13.53
N ARG A 248 -0.75 -7.25 12.90
CA ARG A 248 -0.43 -6.81 11.52
C ARG A 248 1.01 -6.29 11.43
N ALA A 249 1.43 -5.43 12.36
CA ALA A 249 2.80 -4.92 12.38
C ALA A 249 3.85 -6.02 12.58
N ALA A 250 3.57 -7.03 13.41
CA ALA A 250 4.46 -8.18 13.58
C ALA A 250 4.57 -9.02 12.29
N ARG A 251 3.45 -9.26 11.58
CA ARG A 251 3.45 -9.93 10.28
C ARG A 251 4.22 -9.13 9.23
N ASP A 252 4.03 -7.81 9.16
CA ASP A 252 4.74 -6.94 8.23
C ASP A 252 6.25 -6.95 8.52
N LEU A 253 6.67 -6.92 9.80
CA LEU A 253 8.07 -7.03 10.20
C LEU A 253 8.67 -8.39 9.84
N LEU A 254 7.89 -9.47 9.98
CA LEU A 254 8.30 -10.79 9.50
C LEU A 254 8.50 -10.79 7.98
N ALA A 255 7.52 -10.28 7.23
CA ALA A 255 7.58 -10.17 5.77
C ALA A 255 8.81 -9.36 5.31
N ASP A 256 9.01 -8.19 5.90
CA ASP A 256 10.10 -7.28 5.58
C ASP A 256 11.48 -7.90 5.87
N THR A 257 11.61 -8.63 6.98
CA THR A 257 12.89 -9.28 7.36
C THR A 257 13.13 -10.61 6.65
N LEU A 258 12.08 -11.26 6.14
CA LEU A 258 12.18 -12.48 5.33
C LEU A 258 12.62 -12.21 3.89
N VAL A 259 12.12 -11.14 3.28
CA VAL A 259 12.27 -10.90 1.82
C VAL A 259 12.77 -9.50 1.52
N THR A 260 12.03 -8.47 1.90
CA THR A 260 12.27 -7.09 1.45
C THR A 260 13.65 -6.58 1.79
N LEU A 261 13.97 -6.52 3.08
CA LEU A 261 15.23 -5.94 3.56
C LEU A 261 16.46 -6.75 3.17
N PRO A 262 16.48 -8.11 3.31
CA PRO A 262 17.62 -8.90 2.84
C PRO A 262 17.91 -8.68 1.36
N THR A 263 16.88 -8.71 0.52
CA THR A 263 17.03 -8.56 -0.93
C THR A 263 17.53 -7.17 -1.30
N LEU A 264 16.96 -6.10 -0.74
CA LEU A 264 17.43 -4.74 -1.00
C LEU A 264 18.88 -4.52 -0.57
N VAL A 265 19.30 -5.13 0.54
CA VAL A 265 20.70 -5.06 1.01
C VAL A 265 21.65 -5.89 0.13
N GLU A 266 21.22 -7.06 -0.35
CA GLU A 266 22.01 -7.88 -1.28
C GLU A 266 22.18 -7.22 -2.65
N GLN A 267 21.20 -6.46 -3.09
CA GLN A 267 21.22 -5.70 -4.34
C GLN A 267 21.92 -4.34 -4.23
N ASP A 268 22.43 -3.97 -3.04
CA ASP A 268 22.97 -2.61 -2.76
C ASP A 268 21.97 -1.49 -3.11
N ASN A 269 20.65 -1.77 -3.04
CA ASN A 269 19.61 -0.80 -3.38
C ASN A 269 19.40 0.19 -2.22
N THR A 270 20.41 1.01 -1.98
CA THR A 270 20.41 2.05 -0.94
C THR A 270 19.27 3.05 -1.10
N PRO A 271 18.90 3.54 -2.31
CA PRO A 271 17.75 4.43 -2.47
C PRO A 271 16.45 3.84 -1.93
N ALA A 272 16.13 2.58 -2.27
CA ALA A 272 14.93 1.91 -1.77
C ALA A 272 14.96 1.70 -0.25
N LEU A 273 16.11 1.38 0.32
CA LEU A 273 16.27 1.32 1.78
C LEU A 273 15.98 2.67 2.45
N HIS A 274 16.38 3.79 1.83
CA HIS A 274 16.03 5.11 2.33
C HIS A 274 14.52 5.37 2.28
N VAL A 275 13.84 5.00 1.19
CA VAL A 275 12.38 5.13 1.07
C VAL A 275 11.67 4.20 2.07
N TYR A 276 12.15 2.97 2.25
CA TYR A 276 11.63 2.05 3.28
C TYR A 276 11.67 2.71 4.67
N PHE A 277 12.82 3.26 5.10
CA PHE A 277 12.95 3.91 6.41
C PHE A 277 12.21 5.25 6.49
N ALA A 278 11.93 5.93 5.38
CA ALA A 278 11.05 7.08 5.35
C ALA A 278 9.59 6.72 5.71
N ASN A 279 9.19 5.49 5.42
CA ASN A 279 7.86 4.93 5.71
C ASN A 279 7.83 4.03 6.97
N PHE A 280 8.97 3.78 7.59
CA PHE A 280 9.10 2.98 8.80
C PHE A 280 8.65 3.78 10.03
N SER A 281 7.35 3.68 10.33
CA SER A 281 6.70 4.49 11.36
C SER A 281 5.59 3.71 12.09
N GLY A 282 4.91 4.36 13.02
CA GLY A 282 3.79 3.78 13.74
C GLY A 282 4.17 2.49 14.50
N MET A 283 3.32 1.47 14.39
CA MET A 283 3.46 0.26 15.18
C MET A 283 4.70 -0.57 14.77
N ARG A 284 5.09 -0.59 13.48
CA ARG A 284 6.33 -1.27 13.06
C ARG A 284 7.58 -0.65 13.73
N LYS A 285 7.66 0.68 13.78
CA LYS A 285 8.77 1.37 14.45
C LYS A 285 8.74 1.17 15.96
N HIS A 286 7.55 1.11 16.56
CA HIS A 286 7.38 0.82 17.99
C HIS A 286 7.90 -0.58 18.34
N LEU A 287 7.58 -1.58 17.54
CA LEU A 287 7.98 -2.97 17.78
C LEU A 287 9.44 -3.26 17.41
N ALA A 288 10.00 -2.56 16.42
CA ALA A 288 11.38 -2.80 15.97
C ALA A 288 12.26 -1.53 15.99
N PRO A 289 12.42 -0.86 17.15
CA PRO A 289 13.31 0.30 17.27
C PRO A 289 14.77 -0.03 16.97
N GLY A 290 15.21 -1.28 17.22
CA GLY A 290 16.56 -1.75 16.92
C GLY A 290 16.87 -1.74 15.43
N LEU A 291 15.87 -1.97 14.57
CA LEU A 291 16.03 -1.91 13.11
C LEU A 291 16.29 -0.47 12.63
N ASP A 292 15.53 0.51 13.15
CA ASP A 292 15.76 1.93 12.88
C ASP A 292 17.14 2.39 13.39
N ASN A 293 17.51 1.99 14.60
CA ASN A 293 18.82 2.29 15.17
C ASN A 293 19.98 1.71 14.33
N ALA A 294 19.87 0.47 13.89
CA ALA A 294 20.88 -0.16 13.04
C ALA A 294 21.02 0.54 11.69
N TYR A 295 19.91 0.95 11.07
CA TYR A 295 19.94 1.79 9.86
C TYR A 295 20.66 3.14 10.11
N GLN A 296 20.37 3.84 11.21
CA GLN A 296 21.04 5.12 11.53
C GLN A 296 22.54 4.92 11.79
N GLN A 297 22.94 3.82 12.46
CA GLN A 297 24.35 3.50 12.67
C GLN A 297 25.07 3.20 11.35
N TRP A 298 24.43 2.45 10.44
CA TRP A 298 24.97 2.21 9.12
C TRP A 298 25.18 3.54 8.37
N MET A 299 24.20 4.45 8.39
CA MET A 299 24.31 5.76 7.74
C MET A 299 25.43 6.64 8.33
N ALA A 300 25.72 6.51 9.62
CA ALA A 300 26.77 7.27 10.29
C ALA A 300 28.17 6.70 10.07
N SER A 301 28.31 5.37 9.99
CA SER A 301 29.60 4.68 9.95
C SER A 301 30.00 4.14 8.58
N GLY A 302 29.04 4.01 7.64
CA GLY A 302 29.22 3.29 6.38
C GLY A 302 29.29 1.77 6.53
N ASN A 303 29.22 1.22 7.76
CA ASN A 303 29.32 -0.22 8.01
C ASN A 303 27.92 -0.87 8.05
N VAL A 304 27.61 -1.65 7.01
CA VAL A 304 26.31 -2.34 6.85
C VAL A 304 26.19 -3.62 7.68
N THR A 305 27.27 -4.10 8.28
CA THR A 305 27.31 -5.42 8.96
C THR A 305 26.29 -5.50 10.10
N ALA A 306 26.29 -4.53 11.01
CA ALA A 306 25.34 -4.50 12.13
C ALA A 306 23.87 -4.41 11.65
N PHE A 307 23.62 -3.73 10.53
CA PHE A 307 22.31 -3.69 9.95
C PHE A 307 21.86 -5.05 9.38
N LYS A 308 22.74 -5.77 8.68
CA LYS A 308 22.50 -7.16 8.22
C LYS A 308 22.21 -8.11 9.39
N GLU A 309 22.98 -8.00 10.46
CA GLU A 309 22.78 -8.80 11.69
C GLU A 309 21.43 -8.52 12.35
N GLN A 310 21.02 -7.24 12.41
CA GLN A 310 19.71 -6.87 12.96
C GLN A 310 18.55 -7.36 12.10
N ILE A 311 18.66 -7.33 10.76
CA ILE A 311 17.66 -7.94 9.87
C ILE A 311 17.52 -9.43 10.15
N LYS A 312 18.63 -10.17 10.23
CA LYS A 312 18.61 -11.60 10.51
C LYS A 312 18.01 -11.92 11.89
N ARG A 313 18.40 -11.17 12.92
CA ARG A 313 17.82 -11.26 14.25
C ARG A 313 16.32 -10.99 14.25
N GLY A 314 15.87 -9.95 13.48
CA GLY A 314 14.47 -9.60 13.31
C GLY A 314 13.69 -10.76 12.68
N GLN A 315 14.22 -11.40 11.65
CA GLN A 315 13.59 -12.55 10.99
C GLN A 315 13.30 -13.67 11.98
N ASP A 316 14.32 -14.12 12.73
CA ASP A 316 14.18 -15.22 13.68
C ASP A 316 13.20 -14.85 14.82
N HIS A 317 13.32 -13.63 15.32
CA HIS A 317 12.48 -13.10 16.41
C HIS A 317 11.00 -12.98 16.02
N TRP A 318 10.69 -12.36 14.87
CA TRP A 318 9.30 -12.16 14.47
C TRP A 318 8.62 -13.46 14.06
N GLN A 319 9.36 -14.41 13.50
CA GLN A 319 8.83 -15.76 13.26
C GLN A 319 8.48 -16.47 14.58
N GLU A 320 9.40 -16.49 15.55
CA GLU A 320 9.17 -17.12 16.86
C GLU A 320 8.01 -16.44 17.62
N THR A 321 7.99 -15.12 17.65
CA THR A 321 6.95 -14.34 18.32
C THR A 321 5.57 -14.60 17.71
N SER A 322 5.47 -14.55 16.36
CA SER A 322 4.19 -14.78 15.67
C SER A 322 3.68 -16.20 15.90
N MET A 323 4.55 -17.20 15.88
CA MET A 323 4.15 -18.59 16.19
C MET A 323 3.67 -18.75 17.63
N LYS A 324 4.32 -18.13 18.63
CA LYS A 324 3.86 -18.16 20.04
C LYS A 324 2.49 -17.51 20.20
N VAL A 325 2.27 -16.40 19.54
CA VAL A 325 1.00 -15.69 19.54
C VAL A 325 -0.10 -16.53 18.92
N LEU A 326 0.19 -17.17 17.81
CA LEU A 326 -0.75 -18.07 17.11
C LEU A 326 -1.10 -19.29 17.98
N ASP A 327 -0.11 -19.93 18.61
CA ASP A 327 -0.35 -21.02 19.56
C ASP A 327 -1.25 -20.61 20.72
N ALA A 328 -1.09 -19.41 21.25
CA ALA A 328 -1.97 -18.88 22.31
C ALA A 328 -3.41 -18.72 21.82
N PHE A 329 -3.62 -18.21 20.59
CA PHE A 329 -4.92 -18.07 19.97
C PHE A 329 -5.59 -19.45 19.72
N ILE A 330 -4.88 -20.39 19.10
CA ILE A 330 -5.38 -21.75 18.82
C ILE A 330 -5.85 -22.44 20.10
N ASN A 331 -5.08 -22.30 21.19
CA ASN A 331 -5.37 -23.00 22.44
C ASN A 331 -6.49 -22.35 23.27
N LYS A 332 -6.69 -21.01 23.17
CA LYS A 332 -7.59 -20.27 24.09
C LYS A 332 -8.63 -19.42 23.38
N GLY A 333 -8.55 -19.27 22.05
CA GLY A 333 -9.46 -18.42 21.28
C GLY A 333 -9.49 -16.98 21.79
N ILE A 334 -10.69 -16.44 21.91
CA ILE A 334 -10.94 -15.05 22.38
C ILE A 334 -10.34 -14.78 23.77
N ALA A 335 -10.26 -15.79 24.64
CA ALA A 335 -9.71 -15.63 25.99
C ALA A 335 -8.19 -15.36 26.00
N ALA A 336 -7.49 -15.57 24.89
CA ALA A 336 -6.07 -15.26 24.75
C ALA A 336 -5.78 -13.78 24.50
N LYS A 337 -6.78 -12.91 24.28
CA LYS A 337 -6.60 -11.53 23.80
C LYS A 337 -5.51 -10.77 24.57
N ASP A 338 -5.67 -10.64 25.88
CA ASP A 338 -4.75 -9.85 26.71
C ASP A 338 -3.33 -10.47 26.72
N GLN A 339 -3.26 -11.81 26.79
CA GLN A 339 -1.98 -12.53 26.71
C GLN A 339 -1.25 -12.29 25.37
N ILE A 340 -1.97 -12.26 24.26
CA ILE A 340 -1.40 -12.02 22.92
C ILE A 340 -0.93 -10.56 22.82
N GLU A 341 -1.75 -9.61 23.28
CA GLU A 341 -1.42 -8.18 23.26
C GLU A 341 -0.17 -7.89 24.07
N ASP A 342 -0.09 -8.41 25.33
CA ASP A 342 1.09 -8.29 26.20
C ASP A 342 2.33 -8.94 25.57
N SER A 343 2.17 -10.11 24.95
CA SER A 343 3.28 -10.82 24.30
C SER A 343 3.86 -10.05 23.11
N LEU A 344 3.00 -9.45 22.28
CA LEU A 344 3.43 -8.64 21.15
C LEU A 344 4.10 -7.33 21.61
N GLU A 345 3.57 -6.67 22.64
CA GLU A 345 4.21 -5.46 23.19
C GLU A 345 5.57 -5.74 23.82
N ALA A 346 5.67 -6.83 24.59
CA ALA A 346 6.93 -7.24 25.20
C ALA A 346 7.98 -7.72 24.19
N ALA A 347 7.57 -8.04 22.96
CA ALA A 347 8.45 -8.51 21.89
C ALA A 347 9.21 -7.38 21.16
N ALA A 348 9.10 -6.13 21.56
CA ALA A 348 9.82 -5.03 20.92
C ALA A 348 11.35 -5.23 20.99
N ILE A 349 12.07 -5.16 19.82
CA ILE A 349 13.52 -5.38 19.69
C ILE A 349 14.25 -4.28 18.91
#